data_58211a3344ec35c4ad0b7649246c0dce
#
_entry.id   58211a3344ec35c4ad0b7649246c0dce
#
_cell.length_a   1.000
_cell.length_b   1.000
_cell.length_c   1.000
_cell.angle_alpha   90.00
_cell.angle_beta   90.00
_cell.angle_gamma   90.00
#
_symmetry.space_group_name_H-M   'P 1'
#
loop_
_entity.id
_entity.type
_entity.pdbx_description
1 polymer ?
#
loop_
_entity_poly.entity_id
_entity_poly.type
_entity_poly.pdbx_seq_one_letter_code
_entity_poly.pdbx_strand_id
1 'polypeptide(L)'
;EENISLVDIVIELVDARIPYSSKNPDLDTLAKNKHRILLLNKCDLADERATDIWQEYFEKQGFRVIRINALRGNGLGEVTETARSLMKEKIEKLKARGRINVPIRSMIVGIPNVGKSTFINKYVGKVTAKTGDKPGVTRGKQWIKLKKDFELLDTPGILWPKFEDQQVGLKLAFT
;
A
#
# COMPACT_ATOMS: atom_id res chain seq x y z
N GLU A 1 -9.57 -12.26 4.60
CA GLU A 1 -10.04 -12.71 3.26
C GLU A 1 -11.15 -11.82 2.70
N GLU A 2 -12.23 -11.56 3.44
CA GLU A 2 -13.36 -10.75 2.95
C GLU A 2 -12.96 -9.36 2.43
N ASN A 3 -12.03 -8.68 3.09
CA ASN A 3 -11.62 -7.33 2.70
C ASN A 3 -10.79 -7.32 1.42
N ILE A 4 -10.01 -8.36 1.16
CA ILE A 4 -9.19 -8.48 -0.04
C ILE A 4 -10.07 -8.66 -1.29
N SER A 5 -11.20 -9.34 -1.17
CA SER A 5 -12.13 -9.51 -2.28
C SER A 5 -12.74 -8.19 -2.78
N LEU A 6 -12.75 -7.16 -1.94
CA LEU A 6 -13.36 -5.87 -2.23
C LEU A 6 -12.43 -4.88 -2.93
N VAL A 7 -11.13 -5.18 -3.01
CA VAL A 7 -10.12 -4.28 -3.56
C VAL A 7 -9.54 -4.80 -4.85
N ASP A 8 -9.00 -3.90 -5.66
CA ASP A 8 -8.29 -4.21 -6.89
C ASP A 8 -6.78 -4.29 -6.66
N ILE A 9 -6.28 -3.50 -5.72
CA ILE A 9 -4.86 -3.34 -5.42
C ILE A 9 -4.63 -3.53 -3.92
N VAL A 10 -3.62 -4.30 -3.58
CA VAL A 10 -3.10 -4.41 -2.22
C VAL A 10 -1.78 -3.64 -2.12
N ILE A 11 -1.76 -2.61 -1.30
CA ILE A 11 -0.58 -1.79 -1.03
C ILE A 11 0.01 -2.26 0.30
N GLU A 12 1.16 -2.90 0.24
CA GLU A 12 1.87 -3.41 1.41
C GLU A 12 3.01 -2.46 1.80
N LEU A 13 3.03 -2.05 3.06
CA LEU A 13 4.06 -1.19 3.62
C LEU A 13 5.06 -2.03 4.41
N VAL A 14 6.34 -1.90 4.06
CA VAL A 14 7.44 -2.54 4.77
C VAL A 14 8.51 -1.52 5.16
N ASP A 15 9.35 -1.87 6.11
CA ASP A 15 10.51 -1.07 6.48
C ASP A 15 11.68 -1.38 5.54
N ALA A 16 12.19 -0.35 4.84
CA ALA A 16 13.26 -0.51 3.87
C ALA A 16 14.57 -1.06 4.45
N ARG A 17 14.77 -0.93 5.77
CA ARG A 17 15.95 -1.46 6.47
C ARG A 17 15.87 -2.98 6.68
N ILE A 18 14.65 -3.52 6.81
CA ILE A 18 14.37 -4.95 7.05
C ILE A 18 13.16 -5.39 6.21
N PRO A 19 13.18 -5.27 4.89
CA PRO A 19 11.97 -5.43 4.07
C PRO A 19 11.40 -6.85 4.13
N TYR A 20 12.24 -7.87 4.16
CA TYR A 20 11.78 -9.25 4.25
C TYR A 20 11.13 -9.55 5.61
N SER A 21 11.76 -9.12 6.70
CA SER A 21 11.26 -9.36 8.06
C SER A 21 10.00 -8.55 8.38
N SER A 22 9.81 -7.41 7.74
CA SER A 22 8.64 -6.54 7.94
C SER A 22 7.48 -6.82 6.98
N LYS A 23 7.63 -7.80 6.10
CA LYS A 23 6.60 -8.24 5.16
C LYS A 23 5.65 -9.25 5.81
N ASN A 24 4.37 -9.19 5.45
CA ASN A 24 3.40 -10.18 5.87
C ASN A 24 3.35 -11.36 4.87
N PRO A 25 3.81 -12.57 5.25
CA PRO A 25 3.86 -13.70 4.34
C PRO A 25 2.47 -14.20 3.91
N ASP A 26 1.44 -14.02 4.73
CA ASP A 26 0.08 -14.49 4.41
C ASP A 26 -0.51 -13.76 3.21
N LEU A 27 -0.07 -12.55 2.93
CA LEU A 27 -0.52 -11.78 1.78
C LEU A 27 -0.09 -12.37 0.45
N ASP A 28 0.99 -13.11 0.39
CA ASP A 28 1.45 -13.76 -0.84
C ASP A 28 0.43 -14.77 -1.37
N THR A 29 -0.28 -15.42 -0.47
CA THR A 29 -1.37 -16.35 -0.82
C THR A 29 -2.70 -15.61 -1.00
N LEU A 30 -3.07 -14.75 -0.04
CA LEU A 30 -4.37 -14.08 0.00
C LEU A 30 -4.57 -13.08 -1.14
N ALA A 31 -3.51 -12.40 -1.56
CA ALA A 31 -3.54 -11.36 -2.58
C ALA A 31 -2.97 -11.82 -3.94
N LYS A 32 -2.85 -13.13 -4.17
CA LYS A 32 -2.23 -13.70 -5.36
C LYS A 32 -2.83 -13.18 -6.68
N ASN A 33 -4.13 -12.95 -6.72
CA ASN A 33 -4.87 -12.51 -7.91
C ASN A 33 -5.10 -10.99 -7.96
N LYS A 34 -4.45 -10.24 -7.08
CA LYS A 34 -4.57 -8.78 -7.02
C LYS A 34 -3.29 -8.12 -7.53
N HIS A 35 -3.43 -6.90 -8.02
CA HIS A 35 -2.26 -6.04 -8.22
C HIS A 35 -1.62 -5.73 -6.86
N ARG A 36 -0.31 -5.77 -6.81
CA ARG A 36 0.44 -5.60 -5.56
C ARG A 36 1.47 -4.49 -5.70
N ILE A 37 1.35 -3.49 -4.83
CA ILE A 37 2.32 -2.42 -4.68
C ILE A 37 3.03 -2.63 -3.35
N LEU A 38 4.36 -2.65 -3.36
CA LEU A 38 5.19 -2.73 -2.17
C LEU A 38 5.86 -1.37 -1.94
N LEU A 39 5.61 -0.78 -0.78
CA LEU A 39 6.21 0.48 -0.38
C LEU A 39 7.38 0.21 0.56
N LEU A 40 8.59 0.53 0.12
CA LEU A 40 9.79 0.52 0.96
C LEU A 40 9.86 1.84 1.72
N ASN A 41 9.29 1.86 2.93
CA ASN A 41 9.27 3.05 3.78
C ASN A 41 10.57 3.22 4.55
N LYS A 42 10.85 4.44 4.98
CA LYS A 42 12.09 4.83 5.69
C LYS A 42 13.34 4.57 4.82
N CYS A 43 13.21 4.75 3.50
CA CYS A 43 14.28 4.49 2.55
C CYS A 43 15.53 5.37 2.78
N ASP A 44 15.36 6.53 3.40
CA ASP A 44 16.44 7.44 3.82
C ASP A 44 17.32 6.86 4.95
N LEU A 45 16.82 5.88 5.69
CA LEU A 45 17.54 5.21 6.79
C LEU A 45 18.15 3.86 6.35
N ALA A 46 17.89 3.42 5.13
CA ALA A 46 18.37 2.15 4.61
C ALA A 46 19.63 2.34 3.76
N ASP A 47 20.45 1.29 3.69
CA ASP A 47 21.58 1.24 2.75
C ASP A 47 21.04 1.22 1.31
N GLU A 48 21.57 2.09 0.45
CA GLU A 48 21.08 2.26 -0.91
C GLU A 48 21.31 1.01 -1.78
N ARG A 49 22.49 0.38 -1.67
CA ARG A 49 22.80 -0.83 -2.43
C ARG A 49 21.94 -2.01 -2.00
N ALA A 50 21.73 -2.17 -0.70
CA ALA A 50 20.83 -3.19 -0.19
C ALA A 50 19.39 -2.94 -0.64
N THR A 51 18.95 -1.68 -0.67
CA THR A 51 17.62 -1.30 -1.15
C THR A 51 17.46 -1.62 -2.64
N ASP A 52 18.46 -1.39 -3.48
CA ASP A 52 18.46 -1.76 -4.91
C ASP A 52 18.26 -3.26 -5.09
N ILE A 53 18.97 -4.08 -4.31
CA ILE A 53 18.87 -5.54 -4.35
C ILE A 53 17.48 -6.00 -3.94
N TRP A 54 16.93 -5.45 -2.86
CA TRP A 54 15.58 -5.79 -2.39
C TRP A 54 14.51 -5.35 -3.38
N GLN A 55 14.64 -4.19 -3.97
CA GLN A 55 13.71 -3.73 -5.00
C GLN A 55 13.67 -4.70 -6.18
N GLU A 56 14.81 -5.05 -6.72
CA GLU A 56 14.91 -6.01 -7.83
C GLU A 56 14.32 -7.39 -7.45
N TYR A 57 14.61 -7.86 -6.24
CA TYR A 57 14.07 -9.11 -5.73
C TYR A 57 12.54 -9.12 -5.71
N PHE A 58 11.91 -8.08 -5.19
CA PHE A 58 10.45 -8.00 -5.12
C PHE A 58 9.82 -7.73 -6.49
N GLU A 59 10.45 -6.96 -7.36
CA GLU A 59 9.97 -6.74 -8.73
C GLU A 59 9.92 -8.04 -9.53
N LYS A 60 10.89 -8.91 -9.35
CA LYS A 60 10.88 -10.27 -9.94
C LYS A 60 9.74 -11.16 -9.43
N GLN A 61 9.22 -10.88 -8.26
CA GLN A 61 8.04 -11.55 -7.69
C GLN A 61 6.70 -10.97 -8.15
N GLY A 62 6.71 -9.95 -8.99
CA GLY A 62 5.50 -9.33 -9.54
C GLY A 62 5.00 -8.11 -8.78
N PHE A 63 5.74 -7.61 -7.79
CA PHE A 63 5.40 -6.36 -7.13
C PHE A 63 5.78 -5.14 -7.98
N ARG A 64 4.99 -4.09 -7.85
CA ARG A 64 5.45 -2.74 -8.16
C ARG A 64 6.05 -2.15 -6.90
N VAL A 65 7.32 -1.84 -6.93
CA VAL A 65 8.07 -1.36 -5.75
C VAL A 65 8.28 0.14 -5.83
N ILE A 66 7.92 0.83 -4.75
CA ILE A 66 8.10 2.29 -4.62
C ILE A 66 8.87 2.57 -3.34
N ARG A 67 9.93 3.36 -3.44
CA ARG A 67 10.69 3.85 -2.28
C ARG A 67 10.03 5.10 -1.75
N ILE A 68 9.72 5.12 -0.46
CA ILE A 68 9.07 6.26 0.17
C ILE A 68 9.76 6.67 1.47
N ASN A 69 9.55 7.93 1.82
CA ASN A 69 9.69 8.42 3.17
C ASN A 69 8.36 9.04 3.58
N ALA A 70 7.54 8.26 4.30
CA ALA A 70 6.20 8.69 4.68
C ALA A 70 6.23 9.93 5.58
N LEU A 71 7.21 10.03 6.46
CA LEU A 71 7.36 11.17 7.37
C LEU A 71 7.59 12.49 6.62
N ARG A 72 8.45 12.48 5.60
CA ARG A 72 8.75 13.63 4.75
C ARG A 72 7.80 13.81 3.58
N GLY A 73 7.03 12.79 3.24
CA GLY A 73 6.12 12.79 2.11
C GLY A 73 6.74 12.50 0.74
N ASN A 74 7.99 12.01 0.72
CA ASN A 74 8.67 11.65 -0.52
C ASN A 74 8.12 10.35 -1.10
N GLY A 75 8.00 10.28 -2.44
CA GLY A 75 7.53 9.10 -3.16
C GLY A 75 6.00 8.90 -3.14
N LEU A 76 5.25 9.63 -2.33
CA LEU A 76 3.80 9.42 -2.19
C LEU A 76 3.01 9.69 -3.48
N GLY A 77 3.48 10.61 -4.33
CA GLY A 77 2.85 10.88 -5.63
C GLY A 77 2.86 9.69 -6.57
N GLU A 78 3.93 8.91 -6.55
CA GLU A 78 4.08 7.73 -7.39
C GLU A 78 3.06 6.62 -7.06
N VAL A 79 2.57 6.57 -5.83
CA VAL A 79 1.60 5.55 -5.40
C VAL A 79 0.30 5.65 -6.21
N THR A 80 -0.24 6.87 -6.34
CA THR A 80 -1.47 7.09 -7.11
C THR A 80 -1.26 6.85 -8.60
N GLU A 81 -0.15 7.31 -9.16
CA GLU A 81 0.18 7.13 -10.58
C GLU A 81 0.41 5.66 -10.92
N THR A 82 1.11 4.92 -10.05
CA THR A 82 1.31 3.48 -10.21
C THR A 82 -0.01 2.72 -10.14
N ALA A 83 -0.88 3.06 -9.19
CA ALA A 83 -2.20 2.45 -9.08
C ALA A 83 -3.06 2.68 -10.33
N ARG A 84 -3.06 3.89 -10.87
CA ARG A 84 -3.76 4.21 -12.12
C ARG A 84 -3.21 3.46 -13.31
N SER A 85 -1.89 3.36 -13.42
CA SER A 85 -1.22 2.60 -14.48
C SER A 85 -1.60 1.13 -14.44
N LEU A 86 -1.58 0.50 -13.27
CA LEU A 86 -1.97 -0.90 -13.09
C LEU A 86 -3.44 -1.17 -13.46
N MET A 87 -4.32 -0.21 -13.22
CA MET A 87 -5.76 -0.37 -13.43
C MET A 87 -6.25 0.15 -14.79
N LYS A 88 -5.40 0.76 -15.59
CA LYS A 88 -5.77 1.44 -16.85
C LYS A 88 -6.57 0.53 -17.77
N GLU A 89 -6.09 -0.66 -18.04
CA GLU A 89 -6.74 -1.61 -18.95
C GLU A 89 -8.13 -2.05 -18.43
N LYS A 90 -8.24 -2.36 -17.15
CA LYS A 90 -9.51 -2.75 -16.53
C LYS A 90 -10.52 -1.59 -16.57
N ILE A 91 -10.08 -0.38 -16.27
CA ILE A 91 -10.95 0.81 -16.30
C ILE A 91 -11.44 1.08 -17.71
N GLU A 92 -10.58 1.01 -18.72
CA GLU A 92 -10.96 1.20 -20.12
C GLU A 92 -12.00 0.17 -20.59
N LYS A 93 -11.81 -1.11 -20.23
CA LYS A 93 -12.80 -2.18 -20.51
C LYS A 93 -14.16 -1.93 -19.85
N LEU A 94 -14.16 -1.47 -18.61
CA LEU A 94 -15.41 -1.16 -17.89
C LEU A 94 -16.12 0.07 -18.43
N LYS A 95 -15.38 1.10 -18.83
CA LYS A 95 -15.92 2.28 -19.50
C LYS A 95 -16.54 1.94 -20.86
N ALA A 96 -15.89 1.09 -21.64
CA ALA A 96 -16.43 0.60 -22.91
C ALA A 96 -17.74 -0.19 -22.74
N ARG A 97 -17.99 -0.76 -21.56
CA ARG A 97 -19.26 -1.41 -21.18
C ARG A 97 -20.30 -0.47 -20.56
N GLY A 98 -20.08 0.85 -20.66
CA GLY A 98 -21.03 1.86 -20.19
C GLY A 98 -20.94 2.27 -18.73
N ARG A 99 -19.90 1.83 -18.00
CA ARG A 99 -19.67 2.30 -16.62
C ARG A 99 -19.05 3.69 -16.64
N ILE A 100 -19.71 4.65 -15.99
CA ILE A 100 -19.31 6.06 -15.97
C ILE A 100 -18.25 6.32 -14.91
N ASN A 101 -18.42 5.76 -13.71
CA ASN A 101 -17.50 5.93 -12.59
C ASN A 101 -16.94 4.58 -12.14
N VAL A 102 -15.64 4.38 -12.32
CA VAL A 102 -14.94 3.19 -11.88
C VAL A 102 -13.84 3.61 -10.89
N PRO A 103 -14.12 3.59 -9.58
CA PRO A 103 -13.10 3.91 -8.60
C PRO A 103 -12.07 2.79 -8.51
N ILE A 104 -10.80 3.18 -8.33
CA ILE A 104 -9.73 2.26 -7.96
C ILE A 104 -9.84 2.01 -6.46
N ARG A 105 -10.07 0.77 -6.09
CA ARG A 105 -10.16 0.35 -4.69
C ARG A 105 -8.86 -0.30 -4.27
N SER A 106 -8.21 0.30 -3.29
CA SER A 106 -6.94 -0.16 -2.73
C SER A 106 -7.06 -0.42 -1.24
N MET A 107 -6.33 -1.39 -0.76
CA MET A 107 -6.20 -1.68 0.67
C MET A 107 -4.75 -1.47 1.09
N ILE A 108 -4.56 -0.78 2.23
CA ILE A 108 -3.23 -0.63 2.83
C ILE A 108 -3.06 -1.63 3.95
N VAL A 109 -1.99 -2.38 3.89
CA VAL A 109 -1.59 -3.36 4.88
C VAL A 109 -0.16 -3.11 5.32
N GLY A 110 0.13 -3.46 6.55
CA GLY A 110 1.46 -3.36 7.12
C GLY A 110 1.45 -3.87 8.55
N ILE A 111 2.55 -4.46 8.98
CA ILE A 111 2.74 -4.89 10.38
C ILE A 111 3.00 -3.66 11.27
N PRO A 112 2.97 -3.80 12.62
CA PRO A 112 3.29 -2.70 13.52
C PRO A 112 4.66 -2.08 13.24
N ASN A 113 4.79 -0.78 13.47
CA ASN A 113 6.04 0.00 13.39
C ASN A 113 6.65 0.23 11.99
N VAL A 114 5.97 -0.16 10.91
CA VAL A 114 6.43 0.17 9.54
C VAL A 114 6.06 1.57 9.07
N GLY A 115 5.26 2.31 9.86
CA GLY A 115 4.84 3.67 9.54
C GLY A 115 3.52 3.79 8.78
N LYS A 116 2.63 2.80 8.91
CA LYS A 116 1.33 2.76 8.20
C LYS A 116 0.47 3.98 8.51
N SER A 117 0.27 4.35 9.78
CA SER A 117 -0.53 5.52 10.16
C SER A 117 0.07 6.82 9.65
N THR A 118 1.39 6.97 9.72
CA THR A 118 2.11 8.12 9.17
C THR A 118 1.91 8.20 7.66
N PHE A 119 2.04 7.07 6.96
CA PHE A 119 1.80 7.01 5.51
C PHE A 119 0.37 7.43 5.17
N ILE A 120 -0.64 6.85 5.81
CA ILE A 120 -2.05 7.16 5.54
C ILE A 120 -2.31 8.65 5.75
N ASN A 121 -1.89 9.22 6.88
CA ASN A 121 -2.11 10.63 7.18
C ASN A 121 -1.44 11.56 6.16
N LYS A 122 -0.20 11.28 5.78
CA LYS A 122 0.52 12.09 4.79
C LYS A 122 -0.04 11.92 3.38
N TYR A 123 -0.38 10.70 3.00
CA TYR A 123 -0.92 10.38 1.68
C TYR A 123 -2.29 11.02 1.47
N VAL A 124 -3.20 10.86 2.42
CA VAL A 124 -4.53 11.49 2.41
C VAL A 124 -4.37 13.01 2.36
N GLY A 125 -3.54 13.60 3.21
CA GLY A 125 -3.29 15.03 3.23
C GLY A 125 -2.74 15.58 1.91
N LYS A 126 -1.81 14.87 1.28
CA LYS A 126 -1.23 15.28 -0.01
C LYS A 126 -2.24 15.21 -1.15
N VAL A 127 -3.06 14.18 -1.19
CA VAL A 127 -4.08 14.01 -2.23
C VAL A 127 -5.17 15.05 -2.08
N THR A 128 -5.67 15.28 -0.87
CA THR A 128 -6.73 16.26 -0.59
C THR A 128 -6.26 17.70 -0.78
N ALA A 129 -5.02 18.03 -0.45
CA ALA A 129 -4.44 19.35 -0.70
C ALA A 129 -4.38 19.71 -2.19
N LYS A 130 -4.13 18.71 -3.06
CA LYS A 130 -4.12 18.93 -4.52
C LYS A 130 -5.51 19.14 -5.13
N THR A 131 -6.54 18.62 -4.50
CA THR A 131 -7.90 18.59 -5.08
C THR A 131 -8.88 19.53 -4.41
N GLY A 132 -8.55 20.02 -3.22
CA GLY A 132 -9.48 20.81 -2.39
C GLY A 132 -10.64 20.01 -1.81
N ASP A 133 -10.71 18.72 -2.10
CA ASP A 133 -11.78 17.84 -1.64
C ASP A 133 -11.49 17.33 -0.22
N LYS A 134 -12.51 17.31 0.62
CA LYS A 134 -12.41 16.69 1.94
C LYS A 134 -12.54 15.16 1.79
N PRO A 135 -11.71 14.36 2.50
CA PRO A 135 -11.85 12.91 2.48
C PRO A 135 -13.19 12.51 3.10
N GLY A 136 -13.94 11.68 2.39
CA GLY A 136 -15.18 11.10 2.88
C GLY A 136 -14.94 9.74 3.52
N VAL A 137 -15.53 9.47 4.69
CA VAL A 137 -15.49 8.16 5.36
C VAL A 137 -16.86 7.54 5.29
N THR A 138 -16.95 6.31 4.81
CA THR A 138 -18.21 5.55 4.77
C THR A 138 -18.42 4.78 6.08
N ARG A 139 -19.69 4.66 6.52
CA ARG A 139 -20.05 3.89 7.70
C ARG A 139 -19.80 2.38 7.47
N GLY A 140 -19.24 1.69 8.44
CA GLY A 140 -19.09 0.23 8.50
C GLY A 140 -17.68 -0.26 8.15
N LYS A 141 -17.24 -0.18 6.91
CA LYS A 141 -15.85 -0.39 6.52
C LYS A 141 -15.19 0.97 6.35
N GLN A 142 -13.99 1.17 6.88
CA GLN A 142 -13.31 2.47 6.85
C GLN A 142 -12.78 2.79 5.45
N TRP A 143 -13.66 3.06 4.50
CA TRP A 143 -13.30 3.55 3.19
C TRP A 143 -13.02 5.04 3.23
N ILE A 144 -11.82 5.41 2.81
CA ILE A 144 -11.43 6.80 2.63
C ILE A 144 -11.53 7.12 1.15
N LYS A 145 -12.47 7.96 0.78
CA LYS A 145 -12.59 8.46 -0.60
C LYS A 145 -11.64 9.62 -0.78
N LEU A 146 -10.62 9.44 -1.61
CA LEU A 146 -9.60 10.47 -1.85
C LEU A 146 -9.93 11.34 -3.05
N LYS A 147 -10.58 10.76 -4.05
CA LYS A 147 -11.09 11.39 -5.26
C LYS A 147 -12.28 10.60 -5.77
N LYS A 148 -12.92 11.07 -6.83
CA LYS A 148 -13.98 10.32 -7.51
C LYS A 148 -13.50 8.96 -8.05
N ASP A 149 -12.20 8.83 -8.31
CA ASP A 149 -11.58 7.66 -8.94
C ASP A 149 -10.70 6.82 -7.98
N PHE A 150 -10.56 7.19 -6.71
CA PHE A 150 -9.69 6.46 -5.79
C PHE A 150 -10.30 6.31 -4.40
N GLU A 151 -10.42 5.07 -3.95
CA GLU A 151 -10.91 4.70 -2.62
C GLU A 151 -9.85 3.85 -1.90
N LEU A 152 -9.62 4.17 -0.64
CA LEU A 152 -8.65 3.49 0.21
C LEU A 152 -9.34 2.82 1.38
N LEU A 153 -9.12 1.52 1.55
CA LEU A 153 -9.57 0.79 2.72
C LEU A 153 -8.49 0.78 3.79
N ASP A 154 -8.76 1.40 4.91
CA ASP A 154 -7.94 1.26 6.11
C ASP A 154 -8.44 0.07 6.94
N THR A 155 -7.60 -0.93 7.13
CA THR A 155 -7.89 -2.13 7.91
C THR A 155 -6.97 -2.23 9.12
N PRO A 156 -7.15 -1.43 10.17
CA PRO A 156 -6.31 -1.53 11.34
C PRO A 156 -6.44 -2.92 11.99
N GLY A 157 -5.35 -3.63 12.10
CA GLY A 157 -5.23 -4.85 12.89
C GLY A 157 -5.84 -6.14 12.33
N ILE A 158 -6.36 -6.14 11.10
CA ILE A 158 -7.04 -7.34 10.55
C ILE A 158 -6.07 -8.37 9.98
N LEU A 159 -4.90 -7.97 9.50
CA LEU A 159 -3.93 -8.84 8.84
C LEU A 159 -2.56 -8.83 9.53
N TRP A 160 -2.57 -8.93 10.86
CA TRP A 160 -1.33 -9.05 11.61
C TRP A 160 -0.91 -10.52 11.67
N PRO A 161 0.27 -10.90 11.15
CA PRO A 161 0.80 -12.21 11.43
C PRO A 161 1.03 -12.34 12.94
N LYS A 162 0.69 -13.47 13.51
CA LYS A 162 1.25 -13.84 14.80
C LYS A 162 2.76 -13.90 14.58
N PHE A 163 3.54 -13.21 15.42
CA PHE A 163 4.98 -13.33 15.39
C PHE A 163 5.34 -14.75 15.86
N GLU A 164 5.41 -15.68 14.93
CA GLU A 164 5.88 -17.05 15.20
C GLU A 164 7.39 -17.06 15.39
N ASP A 165 8.09 -16.10 14.81
CA ASP A 165 9.52 -15.92 14.93
C ASP A 165 9.83 -14.74 15.87
N GLN A 166 10.33 -15.06 17.08
CA GLN A 166 10.75 -14.05 18.05
C GLN A 166 11.85 -13.13 17.53
N GLN A 167 12.70 -13.61 16.62
CA GLN A 167 13.76 -12.77 16.02
C GLN A 167 13.19 -11.70 15.12
N VAL A 168 12.15 -11.99 14.37
CA VAL A 168 11.43 -11.00 13.55
C VAL A 168 10.76 -9.96 14.44
N GLY A 169 10.10 -10.39 15.51
CA GLY A 169 9.48 -9.51 16.49
C GLY A 169 10.48 -8.54 17.14
N LEU A 170 11.66 -9.04 17.53
CA LEU A 170 12.73 -8.22 18.10
C LEU A 170 13.25 -7.18 17.11
N LYS A 171 13.51 -7.56 15.85
CA LYS A 171 13.94 -6.61 14.80
C LYS A 171 12.92 -5.50 14.59
N LEU A 172 11.64 -5.82 14.59
CA LEU A 172 10.55 -4.85 14.43
C LEU A 172 10.41 -3.93 15.66
N ALA A 173 10.69 -4.40 16.87
CA ALA A 173 10.63 -3.60 18.07
C ALA A 173 11.71 -2.50 18.12
N PHE A 174 12.85 -2.69 17.45
CA PHE A 174 13.95 -1.72 17.35
C PHE A 174 13.88 -0.81 16.11
N THR A 175 12.88 -0.92 15.31
CA THR A 175 12.64 -0.06 14.14
C THR A 175 11.65 1.05 14.44
#